data_7b75bf25db81f70b0239b2452dc36d1d
#
_entry.id   7b75bf25db81f70b0239b2452dc36d1d
#
_cell.length_a   1.000
_cell.length_b   1.000
_cell.length_c   1.000
_cell.angle_alpha   90.00
_cell.angle_beta   90.00
_cell.angle_gamma   90.00
#
_symmetry.space_group_name_H-M   'P 1'
#
loop_
_entity.id
_entity.type
_entity.pdbx_description
1 polymer ?
#
loop_
_entity_poly.entity_id
_entity_poly.type
_entity_poly.pdbx_seq_one_letter_code
_entity_poly.pdbx_strand_id
1 'polypeptide(L)'
;MRRGTTPTLTFILPFSTEGMDVLNIAFSQNNKIVFQKTLKDVTLDGYSVYLTLTQQETLNLSSEQGLLDIQMRCGFGESKFASNIITVKVEKLLKDGAI
;
A
#
# COMPACT_ATOMS: atom_id res chain seq x y z
N MET A 1 8.92 6.02 -4.15
CA MET A 1 7.92 6.78 -3.34
C MET A 1 8.65 7.80 -2.49
N ARG A 2 8.24 9.03 -2.57
CA ARG A 2 8.88 10.09 -1.76
C ARG A 2 8.13 10.29 -0.46
N ARG A 3 8.88 10.39 0.64
CA ARG A 3 8.32 10.69 1.97
C ARG A 3 7.59 12.03 1.93
N GLY A 4 6.59 12.19 2.80
CA GLY A 4 5.88 13.45 2.97
C GLY A 4 4.93 13.82 1.84
N THR A 5 4.59 12.88 0.98
CA THR A 5 3.67 13.10 -0.14
C THR A 5 2.38 12.29 0.05
N THR A 6 1.41 12.50 -0.83
CA THR A 6 0.11 11.83 -0.77
C THR A 6 -0.16 11.06 -2.07
N PRO A 7 0.61 9.97 -2.33
CA PRO A 7 0.49 9.23 -3.58
C PRO A 7 -0.80 8.40 -3.61
N THR A 8 -1.37 8.25 -4.80
CA THR A 8 -2.41 7.26 -5.05
C THR A 8 -1.76 6.06 -5.71
N LEU A 9 -1.86 4.91 -5.07
CA LEU A 9 -1.36 3.65 -5.59
C LEU A 9 -2.50 2.94 -6.30
N THR A 10 -2.20 2.38 -7.47
CA THR A 10 -3.17 1.60 -8.24
C THR A 10 -2.67 0.18 -8.33
N PHE A 11 -3.51 -0.76 -7.89
CA PHE A 11 -3.25 -2.19 -8.01
C PHE A 11 -4.21 -2.75 -9.05
N ILE A 12 -3.70 -3.34 -10.11
CA ILE A 12 -4.53 -3.96 -11.14
C ILE A 12 -4.49 -5.46 -10.92
N LEU A 13 -5.67 -6.05 -10.69
CA LEU A 13 -5.82 -7.46 -10.39
C LEU A 13 -6.14 -8.25 -11.65
N PRO A 14 -5.81 -9.55 -11.69
CA PRO A 14 -6.17 -10.42 -12.83
C PRO A 14 -7.63 -10.89 -12.78
N PHE A 15 -8.43 -10.36 -11.85
CA PHE A 15 -9.84 -10.71 -11.66
C PHE A 15 -10.59 -9.48 -11.16
N SER A 16 -11.93 -9.55 -11.25
CA SER A 16 -12.80 -8.46 -10.81
C SER A 16 -12.75 -8.29 -9.29
N THR A 17 -12.84 -7.05 -8.84
CA THR A 17 -12.95 -6.72 -7.40
C THR A 17 -14.38 -6.94 -6.87
N GLU A 18 -15.34 -7.26 -7.74
CA GLU A 18 -16.72 -7.48 -7.34
C GLU A 18 -16.80 -8.67 -6.38
N GLY A 19 -17.50 -8.47 -5.26
CA GLY A 19 -17.64 -9.51 -4.23
C GLY A 19 -16.47 -9.63 -3.27
N MET A 20 -15.45 -8.79 -3.39
CA MET A 20 -14.34 -8.78 -2.42
C MET A 20 -14.86 -8.39 -1.04
N ASP A 21 -14.66 -9.25 -0.06
CA ASP A 21 -15.15 -9.03 1.30
C ASP A 21 -14.06 -8.80 2.35
N VAL A 22 -12.79 -9.02 1.97
CA VAL A 22 -11.65 -8.75 2.84
C VAL A 22 -10.47 -8.32 2.00
N LEU A 23 -9.71 -7.36 2.52
CA LEU A 23 -8.48 -6.87 1.89
C LEU A 23 -7.51 -6.40 2.95
N ASN A 24 -6.25 -6.73 2.76
CA ASN A 24 -5.15 -6.21 3.56
C ASN A 24 -4.00 -5.84 2.63
N ILE A 25 -3.53 -4.61 2.75
CA ILE A 25 -2.31 -4.17 2.06
C ILE A 25 -1.30 -3.83 3.14
N ALA A 26 -0.24 -4.63 3.23
CA ALA A 26 0.82 -4.45 4.21
C ALA A 26 1.99 -3.70 3.60
N PHE A 27 2.49 -2.72 4.34
CA PHE A 27 3.67 -1.93 3.97
C PHE A 27 4.76 -2.23 4.99
N SER A 28 5.89 -2.76 4.51
CA SER A 28 6.95 -3.29 5.37
C SER A 28 8.30 -2.71 4.99
N GLN A 29 9.09 -2.38 5.99
CA GLN A 29 10.50 -2.02 5.83
C GLN A 29 11.33 -2.87 6.80
N ASN A 30 12.43 -3.39 6.30
CA ASN A 30 13.35 -4.20 7.11
C ASN A 30 12.64 -5.33 7.86
N ASN A 31 11.73 -6.02 7.15
CA ASN A 31 10.94 -7.16 7.67
C ASN A 31 9.98 -6.79 8.81
N LYS A 32 9.66 -5.50 8.96
CA LYS A 32 8.66 -5.04 9.93
C LYS A 32 7.55 -4.31 9.23
N ILE A 33 6.31 -4.62 9.57
CA ILE A 33 5.14 -3.92 9.04
C ILE A 33 5.12 -2.52 9.65
N VAL A 34 5.17 -1.51 8.78
CA VAL A 34 5.10 -0.11 9.19
C VAL A 34 3.66 0.32 9.39
N PHE A 35 2.80 -0.03 8.42
CA PHE A 35 1.36 0.19 8.52
C PHE A 35 0.63 -0.75 7.55
N GLN A 36 -0.68 -0.86 7.77
CA GLN A 36 -1.56 -1.72 6.95
C GLN A 36 -2.80 -0.94 6.56
N LYS A 37 -3.36 -1.31 5.40
CA LYS A 37 -4.61 -0.76 4.91
C LYS A 37 -5.62 -1.88 4.69
N THR A 38 -6.89 -1.57 4.85
CA THR A 38 -7.97 -2.55 4.73
C THR A 38 -8.98 -2.09 3.69
N LEU A 39 -10.03 -2.89 3.51
CA LEU A 39 -11.06 -2.65 2.49
C LEU A 39 -11.70 -1.26 2.61
N LYS A 40 -11.86 -0.75 3.82
CA LYS A 40 -12.46 0.59 4.06
C LYS A 40 -11.57 1.74 3.60
N ASP A 41 -10.28 1.47 3.37
CA ASP A 41 -9.30 2.51 3.03
C ASP A 41 -9.11 2.67 1.51
N VAL A 42 -9.71 1.80 0.72
CA VAL A 42 -9.50 1.74 -0.72
C VAL A 42 -10.79 2.00 -1.49
N THR A 43 -10.64 2.32 -2.77
CA THR A 43 -11.74 2.38 -3.72
C THR A 43 -11.55 1.24 -4.72
N LEU A 44 -12.62 0.46 -4.94
CA LEU A 44 -12.63 -0.64 -5.88
C LEU A 44 -13.36 -0.20 -7.15
N ASP A 45 -12.79 -0.51 -8.31
CA ASP A 45 -13.42 -0.21 -9.59
C ASP A 45 -12.99 -1.25 -10.62
N GLY A 46 -13.90 -2.15 -10.98
CA GLY A 46 -13.61 -3.20 -11.95
C GLY A 46 -12.48 -4.09 -11.46
N TYR A 47 -11.34 -4.03 -12.12
CA TYR A 47 -10.15 -4.83 -11.81
C TYR A 47 -9.12 -4.03 -11.02
N SER A 48 -9.47 -2.81 -10.61
CA SER A 48 -8.52 -1.89 -9.97
C SER A 48 -8.83 -1.65 -8.51
N VAL A 49 -7.78 -1.54 -7.72
CA VAL A 49 -7.84 -1.12 -6.31
C VAL A 49 -7.03 0.17 -6.20
N TYR A 50 -7.64 1.23 -5.72
CA TYR A 50 -6.99 2.53 -5.55
C TYR A 50 -6.81 2.83 -4.07
N LEU A 51 -5.60 3.21 -3.69
CA LEU A 51 -5.27 3.56 -2.32
C LEU A 51 -4.47 4.86 -2.31
N THR A 52 -4.99 5.87 -1.61
CA THR A 52 -4.25 7.12 -1.40
C THR A 52 -3.67 7.12 0.00
N LEU A 53 -2.36 7.32 0.08
CA LEU A 53 -1.66 7.41 1.36
C LEU A 53 -1.66 8.87 1.83
N THR A 54 -1.70 9.05 3.16
CA THR A 54 -1.63 10.37 3.76
C THR A 54 -0.17 10.83 3.85
N GLN A 55 0.01 12.14 4.02
CA GLN A 55 1.34 12.72 4.23
C GLN A 55 2.01 12.10 5.47
N GLN A 56 1.27 11.96 6.55
CA GLN A 56 1.81 11.39 7.77
C GLN A 56 2.26 9.94 7.59
N GLU A 57 1.50 9.16 6.80
CA GLU A 57 1.86 7.77 6.53
C GLU A 57 3.19 7.68 5.78
N THR A 58 3.38 8.49 4.76
CA THR A 58 4.64 8.46 3.99
C THR A 58 5.80 9.06 4.80
N LEU A 59 5.53 9.99 5.72
CA LEU A 59 6.56 10.50 6.64
C LEU A 59 7.05 9.42 7.61
N ASN A 60 6.22 8.42 7.91
CA ASN A 60 6.61 7.32 8.79
C ASN A 60 7.55 6.32 8.11
N LEU A 61 7.74 6.43 6.80
CA LEU A 61 8.67 5.58 6.08
C LEU A 61 10.09 6.09 6.26
N SER A 62 11.06 5.16 6.34
CA SER A 62 12.47 5.51 6.46
C SER A 62 13.13 5.55 5.10
N SER A 63 13.76 6.66 4.75
CA SER A 63 14.58 6.76 3.54
C SER A 63 15.97 6.16 3.75
N GLU A 64 16.41 5.99 4.99
CA GLU A 64 17.69 5.36 5.29
C GLU A 64 17.66 3.86 5.00
N GLN A 65 16.54 3.21 5.24
CA GLN A 65 16.36 1.80 4.89
C GLN A 65 16.13 1.62 3.39
N GLY A 66 15.69 2.68 2.71
CA GLY A 66 15.68 2.81 1.27
C GLY A 66 14.60 2.03 0.54
N LEU A 67 14.18 0.88 1.02
CA LEU A 67 13.24 0.00 0.34
C LEU A 67 11.97 -0.19 1.15
N LEU A 68 10.86 -0.27 0.43
CA LEU A 68 9.53 -0.52 1.00
C LEU A 68 8.94 -1.72 0.26
N ASP A 69 8.54 -2.73 1.02
CA ASP A 69 7.86 -3.90 0.49
C ASP A 69 6.37 -3.75 0.69
N ILE A 70 5.60 -4.00 -0.36
CA ILE A 70 4.15 -3.88 -0.38
C ILE A 70 3.57 -5.22 -0.83
N GLN A 71 2.61 -5.74 -0.06
CA GLN A 71 1.91 -6.94 -0.44
C GLN A 71 0.42 -6.80 -0.15
N MET A 72 -0.40 -7.21 -1.12
CA MET A 72 -1.85 -7.23 -0.99
C MET A 72 -2.32 -8.65 -0.76
N ARG A 73 -3.25 -8.82 0.16
CA ARG A 73 -4.03 -10.04 0.35
C ARG A 73 -5.51 -9.67 0.25
N CYS A 74 -6.28 -10.51 -0.41
CA CYS A 74 -7.72 -10.26 -0.54
C CYS A 74 -8.49 -11.57 -0.52
N GLY A 75 -9.80 -11.48 -0.30
CA GLY A 75 -10.66 -12.64 -0.24
C GLY A 75 -12.03 -12.37 -0.82
N PHE A 76 -12.64 -13.47 -1.31
CA PHE A 76 -13.98 -13.52 -1.87
C PHE A 76 -14.64 -14.76 -1.26
N GLY A 77 -15.34 -14.57 -0.12
CA GLY A 77 -15.85 -15.70 0.64
C GLY A 77 -14.70 -16.58 1.14
N GLU A 78 -14.68 -17.85 0.70
CA GLU A 78 -13.65 -18.81 1.11
C GLU A 78 -12.36 -18.72 0.28
N SER A 79 -12.43 -18.09 -0.89
CA SER A 79 -11.24 -17.95 -1.75
C SER A 79 -10.35 -16.82 -1.27
N LYS A 80 -9.06 -17.11 -1.10
CA LYS A 80 -8.07 -16.14 -0.62
C LYS A 80 -6.91 -16.05 -1.60
N PHE A 81 -6.42 -14.84 -1.80
CA PHE A 81 -5.35 -14.53 -2.74
C PHE A 81 -4.32 -13.63 -2.09
N ALA A 82 -3.08 -13.75 -2.53
CA ALA A 82 -2.00 -12.85 -2.14
C ALA A 82 -1.20 -12.47 -3.39
N SER A 83 -0.84 -11.19 -3.48
CA SER A 83 0.02 -10.71 -4.56
C SER A 83 1.47 -11.10 -4.29
N ASN A 84 2.31 -10.95 -5.32
CA ASN A 84 3.75 -10.92 -5.11
C ASN A 84 4.11 -9.71 -4.25
N ILE A 85 5.25 -9.77 -3.59
CA ILE A 85 5.78 -8.61 -2.87
C ILE A 85 6.35 -7.64 -3.90
N ILE A 86 5.88 -6.40 -3.85
CA ILE A 86 6.37 -5.32 -4.71
C ILE A 86 7.31 -4.48 -3.88
N THR A 87 8.53 -4.27 -4.38
CA THR A 87 9.53 -3.47 -3.68
C THR A 87 9.71 -2.14 -4.40
N VAL A 88 9.58 -1.03 -3.67
CA VAL A 88 9.80 0.31 -4.19
C VAL A 88 10.82 1.05 -3.35
N LYS A 89 11.49 2.02 -3.95
CA LYS A 89 12.45 2.87 -3.26
C LYS A 89 11.73 3.98 -2.52
N VAL A 90 12.17 4.26 -1.29
CA VAL A 90 11.71 5.42 -0.50
C VAL A 90 12.74 6.53 -0.65
N GLU A 91 12.30 7.70 -1.08
CA GLU A 91 13.16 8.84 -1.34
C GLU A 91 13.02 9.87 -0.22
N LYS A 92 14.15 10.46 0.16
CA LYS A 92 14.22 11.41 1.26
C LYS A 92 13.67 12.79 0.87
N LEU A 93 13.33 13.58 1.89
CA LEU A 93 13.03 15.00 1.78
C LEU A 93 14.23 15.81 2.21
N LEU A 94 14.42 17.00 1.61
CA LEU A 94 15.43 17.95 2.08
C LEU A 94 15.00 18.58 3.39
N LYS A 95 13.73 18.96 3.50
CA LYS A 95 13.13 19.52 4.71
C LYS A 95 12.08 18.52 5.21
N ASP A 96 12.35 17.86 6.30
CA ASP A 96 11.44 16.87 6.87
C ASP A 96 10.25 17.54 7.57
N GLY A 97 9.16 16.77 7.74
CA GLY A 97 7.97 17.20 8.42
C GLY A 97 6.80 17.50 7.48
N ALA A 98 5.62 17.66 8.07
CA ALA A 98 4.39 17.96 7.35
C ALA A 98 4.34 19.42 6.89
N ILE A 99 3.68 19.63 5.76
CA ILE A 99 3.41 20.98 5.26
C ILE A 99 1.91 21.23 5.16
#